data_c221c02dbb6ac0670e41d2ed23c3e113
#
_entry.id   c221c02dbb6ac0670e41d2ed23c3e113
#
_cell.length_a   1.000
_cell.length_b   1.000
_cell.length_c   1.000
_cell.angle_alpha   90.00
_cell.angle_beta   90.00
_cell.angle_gamma   90.00
#
_symmetry.space_group_name_H-M   'P 1'
#
loop_
_entity.id
_entity.type
_entity.pdbx_description
1 polymer ?
#
loop_
_entity_poly.entity_id
_entity_poly.type
_entity_poly.pdbx_seq_one_letter_code
_entity_poly.pdbx_strand_id
1 'polypeptide(L)'
;MKSNKENFDAIIVGSGIGGLVTASQLAAKGAKVLVLEKYIIPGGSGGSFKRKGYTFDVGASMIFGFGEKGYTNLLTRALKDVNEKCETIPDPVQLEYHLPNKLSISVDKSYQKFISKLSARFPHEKEGINKFYGTCKKVFNCLDSMPLLSIEDPSYLFKVFFKAPLSCLGLARWLPINAGDVARKFIK
;
A
#
# COMPACT_ATOMS: atom_id res chain seq x y z
N MET A 1 30.49 36.98 14.09
CA MET A 1 29.48 36.26 13.29
C MET A 1 28.24 36.06 14.14
N LYS A 2 27.13 36.74 13.83
CA LYS A 2 25.85 36.44 14.49
C LYS A 2 25.39 35.06 14.04
N SER A 3 25.37 34.07 14.92
CA SER A 3 24.76 32.80 14.68
C SER A 3 23.27 33.05 14.44
N ASN A 4 22.82 32.95 13.19
CA ASN A 4 21.39 32.87 12.90
C ASN A 4 20.95 31.49 13.41
N LYS A 5 20.48 31.43 14.65
CA LYS A 5 19.82 30.24 15.16
C LYS A 5 18.49 30.09 14.39
N GLU A 6 18.49 29.23 13.41
CA GLU A 6 17.23 28.81 12.80
C GLU A 6 16.48 27.90 13.79
N ASN A 7 15.26 28.27 14.11
CA ASN A 7 14.37 27.43 14.94
C ASN A 7 13.47 26.59 14.03
N PHE A 8 13.34 25.35 14.35
CA PHE A 8 12.43 24.40 13.69
C PHE A 8 11.40 23.88 14.70
N ASP A 9 10.17 23.69 14.25
CA ASP A 9 9.09 23.12 15.06
C ASP A 9 9.23 21.60 15.20
N ALA A 10 9.83 20.96 14.17
CA ALA A 10 10.09 19.52 14.16
C ALA A 10 11.39 19.19 13.43
N ILE A 11 12.09 18.17 13.93
CA ILE A 11 13.27 17.59 13.28
C ILE A 11 12.96 16.13 12.98
N ILE A 12 13.02 15.74 11.71
CA ILE A 12 12.80 14.38 11.24
C ILE A 12 14.16 13.75 10.92
N VAL A 13 14.45 12.62 11.50
CA VAL A 13 15.70 11.89 11.25
C VAL A 13 15.43 10.75 10.27
N GLY A 14 16.03 10.86 9.10
CA GLY A 14 15.88 9.95 7.97
C GLY A 14 14.83 10.43 6.95
N SER A 15 15.23 10.42 5.67
CA SER A 15 14.38 10.79 4.52
C SER A 15 13.83 9.59 3.76
N GLY A 16 13.59 8.45 4.43
CA GLY A 16 12.78 7.38 3.89
C GLY A 16 11.32 7.81 3.72
N ILE A 17 10.48 6.98 3.11
CA ILE A 17 9.09 7.34 2.78
C ILE A 17 8.30 7.80 4.01
N GLY A 18 8.48 7.14 5.15
CA GLY A 18 7.82 7.53 6.41
C GLY A 18 8.26 8.92 6.90
N GLY A 19 9.56 9.20 6.87
CA GLY A 19 10.11 10.52 7.25
C GLY A 19 9.65 11.63 6.32
N LEU A 20 9.69 11.39 5.01
CA LEU A 20 9.24 12.36 3.99
C LEU A 20 7.74 12.64 4.09
N VAL A 21 6.90 11.62 4.25
CA VAL A 21 5.46 11.80 4.44
C VAL A 21 5.18 12.56 5.73
N THR A 22 5.83 12.22 6.84
CA THR A 22 5.66 12.93 8.11
C THR A 22 6.07 14.40 7.98
N ALA A 23 7.24 14.66 7.39
CA ALA A 23 7.73 16.01 7.18
C ALA A 23 6.78 16.85 6.31
N SER A 24 6.32 16.29 5.19
CA SER A 24 5.40 16.98 4.28
C SER A 24 4.03 17.27 4.94
N GLN A 25 3.50 16.33 5.72
CA GLN A 25 2.23 16.52 6.42
C GLN A 25 2.32 17.59 7.52
N LEU A 26 3.44 17.66 8.26
CA LEU A 26 3.68 18.72 9.23
C LEU A 26 3.85 20.08 8.55
N ALA A 27 4.63 20.13 7.46
CA ALA A 27 4.84 21.35 6.69
C ALA A 27 3.53 21.86 6.06
N ALA A 28 2.67 20.98 5.55
CA ALA A 28 1.35 21.33 5.04
C ALA A 28 0.44 21.99 6.09
N LYS A 29 0.71 21.72 7.37
CA LYS A 29 0.01 22.34 8.50
C LYS A 29 0.71 23.59 9.04
N GLY A 30 1.74 24.08 8.34
CA GLY A 30 2.45 25.30 8.66
C GLY A 30 3.67 25.14 9.57
N ALA A 31 4.04 23.91 9.96
CA ALA A 31 5.23 23.69 10.76
C ALA A 31 6.52 23.90 9.95
N LYS A 32 7.52 24.55 10.56
CA LYS A 32 8.88 24.62 10.02
C LYS A 32 9.63 23.34 10.35
N VAL A 33 9.84 22.48 9.34
CA VAL A 33 10.40 21.15 9.53
C VAL A 33 11.80 21.05 8.95
N LEU A 34 12.72 20.41 9.69
CA LEU A 34 14.04 20.02 9.24
C LEU A 34 14.10 18.51 9.06
N VAL A 35 14.52 18.05 7.87
CA VAL A 35 14.80 16.64 7.61
C VAL A 35 16.30 16.42 7.57
N LEU A 36 16.80 15.51 8.39
CA LEU A 36 18.20 15.10 8.43
C LEU A 36 18.32 13.72 7.78
N GLU A 37 19.18 13.63 6.75
CA GLU A 37 19.46 12.38 6.04
C GLU A 37 20.95 12.08 6.13
N LYS A 38 21.27 10.81 6.45
CA LYS A 38 22.65 10.33 6.53
C LYS A 38 23.25 10.09 5.15
N TYR A 39 22.43 9.65 4.20
CA TYR A 39 22.88 9.29 2.86
C TYR A 39 22.74 10.47 1.90
N ILE A 40 23.51 10.47 0.82
CA ILE A 40 23.52 11.58 -0.17
C ILE A 40 22.27 11.62 -1.05
N ILE A 41 21.47 10.54 -1.06
CA ILE A 41 20.25 10.43 -1.85
C ILE A 41 19.08 10.23 -0.89
N PRO A 42 18.04 11.11 -0.91
CA PRO A 42 16.84 10.91 -0.13
C PRO A 42 15.99 9.74 -0.67
N GLY A 43 15.06 9.25 0.15
CA GLY A 43 14.10 8.22 -0.25
C GLY A 43 14.27 6.88 0.48
N GLY A 44 15.42 6.61 1.12
CA GLY A 44 15.67 5.32 1.77
C GLY A 44 15.53 4.15 0.79
N SER A 45 14.75 3.12 1.15
CA SER A 45 14.48 1.97 0.26
C SER A 45 13.67 2.34 -1.00
N GLY A 46 12.94 3.46 -0.98
CA GLY A 46 12.21 3.99 -2.15
C GLY A 46 13.05 4.95 -3.00
N GLY A 47 14.32 5.13 -2.67
CA GLY A 47 15.24 5.97 -3.45
C GLY A 47 15.77 5.27 -4.70
N SER A 48 16.44 6.04 -5.55
CA SER A 48 17.11 5.51 -6.73
C SER A 48 18.53 6.07 -6.83
N PHE A 49 19.42 5.39 -7.55
CA PHE A 49 20.77 5.86 -7.84
C PHE A 49 21.11 5.69 -9.31
N LYS A 50 22.08 6.49 -9.77
CA LYS A 50 22.56 6.43 -11.15
C LYS A 50 23.96 5.80 -11.21
N ARG A 51 24.17 4.90 -12.15
CA ARG A 51 25.48 4.31 -12.43
C ARG A 51 25.64 4.09 -13.93
N LYS A 52 26.72 4.60 -14.50
CA LYS A 52 27.05 4.47 -15.94
C LYS A 52 25.89 4.86 -16.88
N GLY A 53 25.15 5.92 -16.56
CA GLY A 53 24.02 6.40 -17.36
C GLY A 53 22.67 5.69 -17.11
N TYR A 54 22.65 4.62 -16.33
CA TYR A 54 21.43 3.89 -15.95
C TYR A 54 20.94 4.30 -14.56
N THR A 55 19.64 4.28 -14.38
CA THR A 55 19.00 4.50 -13.08
C THR A 55 18.55 3.15 -12.50
N PHE A 56 18.84 2.95 -11.23
CA PHE A 56 18.50 1.73 -10.48
C PHE A 56 17.71 2.10 -9.23
N ASP A 57 16.69 1.34 -8.91
CA ASP A 57 16.01 1.43 -7.64
C ASP A 57 16.85 0.80 -6.53
N VAL A 58 16.80 1.39 -5.31
CA VAL A 58 17.56 0.88 -4.16
C VAL A 58 16.94 -0.43 -3.66
N GLY A 59 15.62 -0.49 -3.52
CA GLY A 59 14.94 -1.67 -3.00
C GLY A 59 13.50 -1.80 -3.43
N ALA A 60 12.74 -0.72 -3.47
CA ALA A 60 11.32 -0.74 -3.83
C ALA A 60 11.13 -0.64 -5.33
N SER A 61 10.91 -1.76 -6.00
CA SER A 61 10.57 -1.82 -7.44
C SER A 61 9.06 -1.72 -7.72
N MET A 62 8.24 -1.87 -6.70
CA MET A 62 6.79 -1.66 -6.78
C MET A 62 6.34 -0.70 -5.69
N ILE A 63 5.50 0.26 -6.07
CA ILE A 63 4.95 1.26 -5.16
C ILE A 63 3.43 1.13 -5.15
N PHE A 64 2.88 0.90 -3.97
CA PHE A 64 1.45 0.85 -3.71
C PHE A 64 0.96 2.17 -3.09
N GLY A 65 -0.34 2.36 -3.04
CA GLY A 65 -0.94 3.52 -2.39
C GLY A 65 -1.24 4.67 -3.35
N PHE A 66 -1.20 4.42 -4.66
CA PHE A 66 -1.69 5.31 -5.70
C PHE A 66 -3.05 4.85 -6.20
N GLY A 67 -3.99 5.78 -6.38
CA GLY A 67 -5.32 5.54 -6.91
C GLY A 67 -6.27 6.67 -6.56
N GLU A 68 -7.42 6.73 -7.25
CA GLU A 68 -8.40 7.80 -7.08
C GLU A 68 -9.45 7.47 -6.01
N LYS A 69 -9.68 6.18 -5.74
CA LYS A 69 -10.76 5.70 -4.87
C LYS A 69 -10.22 4.81 -3.77
N GLY A 70 -10.91 4.81 -2.63
CA GLY A 70 -10.59 3.98 -1.47
C GLY A 70 -9.63 4.63 -0.47
N TYR A 71 -9.63 4.10 0.73
CA TYR A 71 -8.82 4.62 1.84
C TYR A 71 -7.39 4.08 1.85
N THR A 72 -7.11 3.01 1.12
CA THR A 72 -5.78 2.40 1.02
C THR A 72 -4.80 3.17 0.13
N ASN A 73 -5.28 4.21 -0.59
CA ASN A 73 -4.45 5.06 -1.46
C ASN A 73 -3.74 6.17 -0.67
N LEU A 74 -2.85 5.77 0.24
CA LEU A 74 -2.22 6.66 1.21
C LEU A 74 -1.28 7.68 0.57
N LEU A 75 -0.53 7.28 -0.47
CA LEU A 75 0.40 8.19 -1.15
C LEU A 75 -0.34 9.27 -1.95
N THR A 76 -1.40 8.90 -2.67
CA THR A 76 -2.24 9.90 -3.36
C THR A 76 -2.79 10.93 -2.39
N ARG A 77 -3.21 10.50 -1.20
CA ARG A 77 -3.73 11.41 -0.17
C ARG A 77 -2.65 12.31 0.40
N ALA A 78 -1.50 11.73 0.76
CA ALA A 78 -0.37 12.50 1.29
C ALA A 78 0.11 13.58 0.31
N LEU A 79 0.17 13.27 -0.99
CA LEU A 79 0.53 14.23 -2.03
C LEU A 79 -0.56 15.30 -2.20
N LYS A 80 -1.83 14.92 -2.15
CA LYS A 80 -2.94 15.87 -2.24
C LYS A 80 -2.93 16.90 -1.11
N ASP A 81 -2.56 16.50 0.09
CA ASP A 81 -2.50 17.39 1.26
C ASP A 81 -1.42 18.47 1.13
N VAL A 82 -0.43 18.25 0.27
CA VAL A 82 0.62 19.24 -0.08
C VAL A 82 0.43 19.84 -1.46
N ASN A 83 -0.74 19.64 -2.11
CA ASN A 83 -1.08 20.10 -3.46
C ASN A 83 -0.14 19.58 -4.57
N GLU A 84 0.44 18.41 -4.36
CA GLU A 84 1.33 17.76 -5.32
C GLU A 84 0.65 16.56 -5.99
N LYS A 85 1.10 16.25 -7.19
CA LYS A 85 0.67 15.08 -7.96
C LYS A 85 1.89 14.31 -8.46
N CYS A 86 1.80 13.00 -8.43
CA CYS A 86 2.79 12.15 -9.05
C CYS A 86 2.17 11.47 -10.27
N GLU A 87 2.80 11.61 -11.41
CA GLU A 87 2.44 10.85 -12.60
C GLU A 87 2.89 9.40 -12.41
N THR A 88 1.97 8.47 -12.61
CA THR A 88 2.24 7.03 -12.46
C THR A 88 1.90 6.29 -13.73
N ILE A 89 2.76 5.38 -14.14
CA ILE A 89 2.52 4.48 -15.27
C ILE A 89 2.16 3.11 -14.68
N PRO A 90 0.87 2.70 -14.74
CA PRO A 90 0.46 1.42 -14.21
C PRO A 90 0.97 0.28 -15.08
N ASP A 91 1.63 -0.71 -14.46
CA ASP A 91 1.99 -1.93 -15.16
C ASP A 91 0.74 -2.78 -15.44
N PRO A 92 0.50 -3.23 -16.67
CA PRO A 92 -0.61 -4.11 -17.00
C PRO A 92 -0.48 -5.52 -16.39
N VAL A 93 0.75 -5.99 -16.18
CA VAL A 93 1.09 -7.24 -15.48
C VAL A 93 1.85 -6.90 -14.22
N GLN A 94 1.16 -6.94 -13.09
CA GLN A 94 1.74 -6.53 -11.80
C GLN A 94 2.80 -7.50 -11.31
N LEU A 95 2.66 -8.79 -11.63
CA LEU A 95 3.53 -9.85 -11.15
C LEU A 95 3.47 -11.05 -12.08
N GLU A 96 4.60 -11.70 -12.31
CA GLU A 96 4.66 -12.96 -13.02
C GLU A 96 5.38 -14.00 -12.15
N TYR A 97 4.69 -15.08 -11.83
CA TYR A 97 5.25 -16.21 -11.09
C TYR A 97 5.76 -17.25 -12.08
N HIS A 98 7.04 -17.55 -12.01
CA HIS A 98 7.66 -18.69 -12.69
C HIS A 98 7.85 -19.82 -11.69
N LEU A 99 7.03 -20.83 -11.79
CA LEU A 99 6.97 -21.98 -10.87
C LEU A 99 7.62 -23.21 -11.50
N PRO A 100 7.96 -24.26 -10.70
CA PRO A 100 8.44 -25.53 -11.23
C PRO A 100 7.54 -26.09 -12.33
N ASN A 101 8.08 -27.02 -13.14
CA ASN A 101 7.37 -27.65 -14.26
C ASN A 101 6.91 -26.67 -15.36
N LYS A 102 7.67 -25.59 -15.59
CA LYS A 102 7.37 -24.56 -16.61
C LYS A 102 6.00 -23.92 -16.45
N LEU A 103 5.49 -23.85 -15.22
CA LEU A 103 4.24 -23.17 -14.90
C LEU A 103 4.52 -21.69 -14.71
N SER A 104 3.96 -20.84 -15.57
CA SER A 104 3.98 -19.38 -15.40
C SER A 104 2.57 -18.85 -15.19
N ILE A 105 2.42 -17.94 -14.22
CA ILE A 105 1.14 -17.33 -13.86
C ILE A 105 1.35 -15.81 -13.79
N SER A 106 0.68 -15.07 -14.67
CA SER A 106 0.68 -13.61 -14.65
C SER A 106 -0.48 -13.08 -13.80
N VAL A 107 -0.18 -12.16 -12.90
CA VAL A 107 -1.18 -11.42 -12.11
C VAL A 107 -1.53 -10.14 -12.85
N ASP A 108 -2.67 -10.15 -13.52
CA ASP A 108 -3.17 -8.98 -14.25
C ASP A 108 -3.72 -7.90 -13.30
N LYS A 109 -3.66 -6.64 -13.70
CA LYS A 109 -4.34 -5.53 -13.03
C LYS A 109 -5.86 -5.76 -12.93
N SER A 110 -6.46 -6.43 -13.91
CA SER A 110 -7.88 -6.78 -13.88
C SER A 110 -8.10 -8.06 -13.08
N TYR A 111 -8.81 -7.93 -11.96
CA TYR A 111 -9.22 -9.06 -11.12
C TYR A 111 -9.94 -10.15 -11.93
N GLN A 112 -10.90 -9.77 -12.77
CA GLN A 112 -11.67 -10.73 -13.58
C GLN A 112 -10.78 -11.47 -14.57
N LYS A 113 -9.86 -10.78 -15.23
CA LYS A 113 -8.92 -11.37 -16.18
C LYS A 113 -7.97 -12.35 -15.48
N PHE A 114 -7.44 -11.98 -14.32
CA PHE A 114 -6.61 -12.87 -13.50
C PHE A 114 -7.37 -14.14 -13.09
N ILE A 115 -8.58 -14.02 -12.53
CA ILE A 115 -9.39 -15.16 -12.10
C ILE A 115 -9.77 -16.06 -13.28
N SER A 116 -10.08 -15.48 -14.43
CA SER A 116 -10.39 -16.25 -15.65
C SER A 116 -9.18 -17.07 -16.13
N LYS A 117 -7.98 -16.47 -16.16
CA LYS A 117 -6.74 -17.16 -16.52
C LYS A 117 -6.43 -18.31 -15.55
N LEU A 118 -6.53 -18.02 -14.24
CA LEU A 118 -6.26 -19.01 -13.21
C LEU A 118 -7.26 -20.18 -13.28
N SER A 119 -8.55 -19.90 -13.45
CA SER A 119 -9.60 -20.90 -13.61
C SER A 119 -9.46 -21.73 -14.89
N ALA A 120 -8.99 -21.13 -15.98
CA ALA A 120 -8.71 -21.86 -17.22
C ALA A 120 -7.48 -22.77 -17.07
N ARG A 121 -6.49 -22.35 -16.29
CA ARG A 121 -5.27 -23.15 -16.04
C ARG A 121 -5.55 -24.34 -15.10
N PHE A 122 -6.47 -24.16 -14.14
CA PHE A 122 -6.88 -25.18 -13.16
C PHE A 122 -8.41 -25.38 -13.19
N PRO A 123 -8.96 -26.00 -14.24
CA PRO A 123 -10.40 -26.11 -14.40
C PRO A 123 -11.09 -26.93 -13.30
N HIS A 124 -10.39 -27.91 -12.72
CA HIS A 124 -10.86 -28.73 -11.60
C HIS A 124 -10.99 -27.92 -10.29
N GLU A 125 -10.24 -26.82 -10.14
CA GLU A 125 -10.27 -25.94 -8.97
C GLU A 125 -11.07 -24.63 -9.21
N LYS A 126 -11.72 -24.48 -10.36
CA LYS A 126 -12.41 -23.23 -10.75
C LYS A 126 -13.36 -22.70 -9.66
N GLU A 127 -14.13 -23.58 -9.04
CA GLU A 127 -15.09 -23.20 -8.00
C GLU A 127 -14.36 -22.74 -6.73
N GLY A 128 -13.33 -23.48 -6.31
CA GLY A 128 -12.49 -23.16 -5.16
C GLY A 128 -11.77 -21.83 -5.34
N ILE A 129 -11.17 -21.60 -6.51
CA ILE A 129 -10.51 -20.35 -6.89
C ILE A 129 -11.49 -19.17 -6.78
N ASN A 130 -12.68 -19.28 -7.35
CA ASN A 130 -13.67 -18.21 -7.29
C ASN A 130 -14.13 -17.91 -5.86
N LYS A 131 -14.33 -18.94 -5.03
CA LYS A 131 -14.70 -18.79 -3.61
C LYS A 131 -13.59 -18.13 -2.80
N PHE A 132 -12.36 -18.59 -2.97
CA PHE A 132 -11.19 -18.04 -2.26
C PHE A 132 -10.97 -16.57 -2.60
N TYR A 133 -10.76 -16.26 -3.88
CA TYR A 133 -10.49 -14.87 -4.30
C TYR A 133 -11.70 -13.96 -4.12
N GLY A 134 -12.93 -14.48 -4.25
CA GLY A 134 -14.14 -13.74 -3.91
C GLY A 134 -14.20 -13.37 -2.43
N THR A 135 -13.73 -14.25 -1.55
CA THR A 135 -13.58 -13.95 -0.11
C THR A 135 -12.52 -12.89 0.13
N CYS A 136 -11.33 -13.04 -0.46
CA CYS A 136 -10.26 -12.03 -0.37
C CYS A 136 -10.73 -10.65 -0.84
N LYS A 137 -11.46 -10.58 -1.95
CA LYS A 137 -12.03 -9.33 -2.47
C LYS A 137 -13.03 -8.69 -1.49
N LYS A 138 -13.88 -9.49 -0.85
CA LYS A 138 -14.82 -8.98 0.17
C LYS A 138 -14.07 -8.39 1.37
N VAL A 139 -13.06 -9.10 1.88
CA VAL A 139 -12.21 -8.63 2.98
C VAL A 139 -11.50 -7.34 2.59
N PHE A 140 -10.90 -7.28 1.40
CA PHE A 140 -10.25 -6.08 0.89
C PHE A 140 -11.22 -4.89 0.80
N ASN A 141 -12.41 -5.08 0.24
CA ASN A 141 -13.41 -4.01 0.14
C ASN A 141 -13.85 -3.49 1.51
N CYS A 142 -13.96 -4.37 2.52
CA CYS A 142 -14.23 -3.96 3.88
C CYS A 142 -13.09 -3.10 4.45
N LEU A 143 -11.83 -3.51 4.26
CA LEU A 143 -10.67 -2.74 4.70
C LEU A 143 -10.58 -1.39 3.98
N ASP A 144 -10.79 -1.38 2.67
CA ASP A 144 -10.72 -0.16 1.85
C ASP A 144 -11.85 0.84 2.14
N SER A 145 -12.96 0.39 2.74
CA SER A 145 -14.07 1.25 3.17
C SER A 145 -13.88 1.86 4.56
N MET A 146 -12.89 1.36 5.33
CA MET A 146 -12.68 1.86 6.70
C MET A 146 -11.93 3.18 6.69
N PRO A 147 -12.36 4.15 7.51
CA PRO A 147 -11.68 5.42 7.62
C PRO A 147 -10.29 5.23 8.23
N LEU A 148 -9.32 5.99 7.71
CA LEU A 148 -7.98 6.06 8.32
C LEU A 148 -8.06 6.94 9.57
N LEU A 149 -7.89 6.32 10.72
CA LEU A 149 -7.83 6.95 12.03
C LEU A 149 -6.56 6.48 12.74
N SER A 150 -6.10 7.24 13.72
CA SER A 150 -4.97 6.80 14.55
C SER A 150 -5.35 5.57 15.38
N ILE A 151 -4.55 4.52 15.29
CA ILE A 151 -4.72 3.28 16.08
C ILE A 151 -4.49 3.54 17.57
N GLU A 152 -3.72 4.58 17.90
CA GLU A 152 -3.42 4.99 19.28
C GLU A 152 -4.59 5.73 19.94
N ASP A 153 -5.59 6.16 19.17
CA ASP A 153 -6.81 6.77 19.74
C ASP A 153 -7.61 5.70 20.49
N PRO A 154 -7.80 5.81 21.82
CA PRO A 154 -8.57 4.85 22.60
C PRO A 154 -10.00 4.63 22.07
N SER A 155 -10.55 5.63 21.40
CA SER A 155 -11.88 5.56 20.78
C SER A 155 -11.84 5.05 19.33
N TYR A 156 -10.68 4.61 18.82
CA TYR A 156 -10.49 4.21 17.43
C TYR A 156 -11.53 3.16 16.97
N LEU A 157 -11.62 2.04 17.67
CA LEU A 157 -12.54 0.96 17.33
C LEU A 157 -14.00 1.42 17.32
N PHE A 158 -14.37 2.26 18.28
CA PHE A 158 -15.71 2.82 18.38
C PHE A 158 -16.02 3.75 17.19
N LYS A 159 -15.10 4.68 16.89
CA LYS A 159 -15.23 5.59 15.74
C LYS A 159 -15.29 4.85 14.39
N VAL A 160 -14.45 3.82 14.21
CA VAL A 160 -14.46 2.99 13.00
C VAL A 160 -15.77 2.23 12.88
N PHE A 161 -16.25 1.62 13.98
CA PHE A 161 -17.51 0.88 13.98
C PHE A 161 -18.69 1.78 13.58
N PHE A 162 -18.81 2.98 14.14
CA PHE A 162 -19.89 3.90 13.79
C PHE A 162 -19.80 4.45 12.37
N LYS A 163 -18.59 4.59 11.82
CA LYS A 163 -18.40 5.05 10.43
C LYS A 163 -18.60 3.96 9.39
N ALA A 164 -18.29 2.70 9.71
CA ALA A 164 -18.36 1.58 8.79
C ALA A 164 -18.83 0.28 9.46
N PRO A 165 -20.06 0.23 10.04
CA PRO A 165 -20.51 -0.90 10.86
C PRO A 165 -20.58 -2.21 10.11
N LEU A 166 -21.07 -2.20 8.86
CA LEU A 166 -21.15 -3.40 8.03
C LEU A 166 -19.78 -3.95 7.66
N SER A 167 -18.81 -3.09 7.43
CA SER A 167 -17.44 -3.49 7.15
C SER A 167 -16.77 -4.08 8.40
N CYS A 168 -16.99 -3.51 9.57
CA CYS A 168 -16.50 -4.06 10.84
C CYS A 168 -17.06 -5.45 11.11
N LEU A 169 -18.37 -5.63 10.96
CA LEU A 169 -19.02 -6.94 11.11
C LEU A 169 -18.52 -7.95 10.08
N GLY A 170 -18.35 -7.52 8.83
CA GLY A 170 -17.78 -8.33 7.76
C GLY A 170 -16.36 -8.80 8.06
N LEU A 171 -15.51 -7.92 8.62
CA LEU A 171 -14.13 -8.25 8.99
C LEU A 171 -14.02 -9.09 10.25
N ALA A 172 -14.86 -8.89 11.25
CA ALA A 172 -14.80 -9.60 12.52
C ALA A 172 -14.75 -11.13 12.36
N ARG A 173 -15.43 -11.64 11.33
CA ARG A 173 -15.41 -13.06 10.97
C ARG A 173 -14.06 -13.54 10.44
N TRP A 174 -13.29 -12.67 9.77
CA TRP A 174 -12.09 -13.05 9.03
C TRP A 174 -10.78 -12.69 9.74
N LEU A 175 -10.82 -11.73 10.67
CA LEU A 175 -9.63 -11.29 11.42
C LEU A 175 -8.87 -12.42 12.13
N PRO A 176 -9.52 -13.41 12.76
CA PRO A 176 -8.81 -14.50 13.44
C PRO A 176 -8.34 -15.62 12.50
N ILE A 177 -8.62 -15.54 11.18
CA ILE A 177 -8.37 -16.62 10.23
C ILE A 177 -7.25 -16.19 9.29
N ASN A 178 -6.19 -16.99 9.15
CA ASN A 178 -5.14 -16.71 8.18
C ASN A 178 -5.58 -17.10 6.75
N ALA A 179 -5.01 -16.43 5.74
CA ALA A 179 -5.35 -16.65 4.34
C ALA A 179 -5.09 -18.09 3.88
N GLY A 180 -4.08 -18.77 4.44
CA GLY A 180 -3.77 -20.17 4.12
C GLY A 180 -4.87 -21.13 4.56
N ASP A 181 -5.52 -20.87 5.71
CA ASP A 181 -6.65 -21.70 6.16
C ASP A 181 -7.88 -21.49 5.27
N VAL A 182 -8.11 -20.26 4.82
CA VAL A 182 -9.17 -19.97 3.85
C VAL A 182 -8.89 -20.66 2.51
N ALA A 183 -7.62 -20.62 2.05
CA ALA A 183 -7.22 -21.31 0.81
C ALA A 183 -7.46 -22.81 0.91
N ARG A 184 -6.94 -23.48 1.95
CA ARG A 184 -7.12 -24.92 2.20
C ARG A 184 -8.58 -25.37 2.30
N LYS A 185 -9.48 -24.46 2.69
CA LYS A 185 -10.91 -24.74 2.75
C LYS A 185 -11.55 -24.85 1.37
N PHE A 186 -11.05 -24.13 0.39
CA PHE A 186 -11.67 -23.98 -0.92
C PHE A 186 -10.87 -24.61 -2.07
N ILE A 187 -9.56 -24.71 -1.93
CA ILE A 187 -8.63 -25.21 -2.96
C ILE A 187 -7.97 -26.49 -2.42
N LYS A 188 -7.93 -27.55 -3.23
CA LYS A 188 -7.37 -28.85 -2.87
C LYS A 188 -5.99 -29.09 -3.47
#